data_254d1c515a4f4ccc7d322d410b8bd04a
#
_entry.id   254d1c515a4f4ccc7d322d410b8bd04a
#
_cell.length_a   1.000
_cell.length_b   1.000
_cell.length_c   1.000
_cell.angle_alpha   90.00
_cell.angle_beta   90.00
_cell.angle_gamma   90.00
#
_symmetry.space_group_name_H-M   'P 1'
#
loop_
_entity.id
_entity.type
_entity.pdbx_description
1 polymer ?
#
loop_
_entity_poly.entity_id
_entity_poly.type
_entity_poly.pdbx_seq_one_letter_code
_entity_poly.pdbx_strand_id
1 'polypeptide(L)'
;MKLPTHIRHDGFDHDQLTRTAGHALYRKSKGAGHCSYEVITIQRAKADYTWPGGKKTLKGTESYPSSTLWGRAGWSFQTLREAEATFATLTAAMENCAL
;
A
#
# COMPACT_ATOMS: atom_id res chain seq x y z
N MET A 1 9.36 -10.90 -1.69
CA MET A 1 7.95 -11.11 -2.02
C MET A 1 7.28 -9.77 -2.31
N LYS A 2 6.40 -9.76 -3.30
CA LYS A 2 5.67 -8.56 -3.68
C LYS A 2 4.39 -8.42 -2.87
N LEU A 3 3.94 -7.19 -2.75
CA LEU A 3 2.68 -6.85 -2.09
C LEU A 3 1.52 -7.57 -2.78
N PRO A 4 0.62 -8.24 -2.03
CA PRO A 4 -0.52 -8.93 -2.63
C PRO A 4 -1.45 -7.98 -3.38
N THR A 5 -2.07 -8.48 -4.45
CA THR A 5 -3.08 -7.71 -5.20
C THR A 5 -4.43 -7.72 -4.48
N HIS A 6 -4.64 -8.65 -3.57
CA HIS A 6 -5.83 -8.72 -2.73
C HIS A 6 -5.42 -8.96 -1.28
N ILE A 7 -5.92 -8.12 -0.38
CA ILE A 7 -5.65 -8.21 1.05
C ILE A 7 -6.99 -8.16 1.78
N ARG A 8 -7.19 -9.07 2.74
CA ARG A 8 -8.34 -9.00 3.64
C ARG A 8 -7.86 -8.68 5.05
N HIS A 9 -8.37 -7.58 5.62
CA HIS A 9 -7.97 -7.12 6.93
C HIS A 9 -9.13 -6.41 7.64
N ASP A 10 -9.41 -6.80 8.89
CA ASP A 10 -10.47 -6.23 9.72
C ASP A 10 -11.85 -6.24 9.04
N GLY A 11 -12.15 -7.29 8.26
CA GLY A 11 -13.41 -7.42 7.56
C GLY A 11 -13.51 -6.60 6.28
N PHE A 12 -12.44 -5.90 5.89
CA PHE A 12 -12.39 -5.16 4.64
C PHE A 12 -11.57 -5.89 3.60
N ASP A 13 -12.01 -5.80 2.35
CA ASP A 13 -11.26 -6.29 1.20
C ASP A 13 -10.53 -5.12 0.56
N HIS A 14 -9.23 -5.32 0.29
CA HIS A 14 -8.38 -4.34 -0.38
C HIS A 14 -7.94 -4.93 -1.71
N ASP A 15 -8.38 -4.33 -2.81
CA ASP A 15 -8.02 -4.79 -4.15
C ASP A 15 -7.10 -3.77 -4.82
N GLN A 16 -5.95 -4.22 -5.28
CA GLN A 16 -4.98 -3.36 -5.93
C GLN A 16 -5.49 -2.96 -7.32
N LEU A 17 -5.63 -1.66 -7.55
CA LEU A 17 -6.07 -1.12 -8.83
C LEU A 17 -4.87 -0.83 -9.74
N THR A 18 -3.79 -0.31 -9.17
CA THR A 18 -2.55 -0.05 -9.89
C THR A 18 -1.39 0.09 -8.92
N ARG A 19 -0.17 0.00 -9.43
CA ARG A 19 1.03 0.24 -8.63
C ARG A 19 2.20 0.65 -9.49
N THR A 20 3.19 1.29 -8.82
CA THR A 20 4.54 1.48 -9.35
C THR A 20 5.51 0.73 -8.44
N ALA A 21 6.81 0.91 -8.65
CA ALA A 21 7.80 0.32 -7.75
C ALA A 21 7.69 0.83 -6.31
N GLY A 22 7.22 2.06 -6.11
CA GLY A 22 7.20 2.69 -4.80
C GLY A 22 5.84 2.95 -4.17
N HIS A 23 4.78 2.96 -4.96
CA HIS A 23 3.44 3.32 -4.50
C HIS A 23 2.39 2.39 -5.07
N ALA A 24 1.26 2.26 -4.37
CA ALA A 24 0.13 1.47 -4.83
C ALA A 24 -1.18 2.16 -4.49
N LEU A 25 -2.19 1.89 -5.30
CA LEU A 25 -3.56 2.37 -5.11
C LEU A 25 -4.46 1.16 -4.92
N TYR A 26 -5.16 1.10 -3.79
CA TYR A 26 -6.09 0.03 -3.45
C TYR A 26 -7.50 0.56 -3.31
N ARG A 27 -8.47 -0.27 -3.70
CA ARG A 27 -9.88 -0.06 -3.38
C ARG A 27 -10.19 -0.86 -2.13
N LYS A 28 -10.72 -0.18 -1.11
CA LYS A 28 -11.13 -0.79 0.15
C LYS A 28 -12.64 -0.90 0.17
N SER A 29 -13.15 -2.10 0.38
CA SER A 29 -14.60 -2.35 0.41
C SER A 29 -14.98 -3.30 1.54
N LYS A 30 -16.22 -3.16 2.03
CA LYS A 30 -16.79 -4.04 3.04
C LYS A 30 -18.21 -4.37 2.61
N GLY A 31 -18.41 -5.57 2.07
CA GLY A 31 -19.70 -5.98 1.53
C GLY A 31 -20.12 -5.14 0.34
N ALA A 32 -21.42 -5.17 0.02
CA ALA A 32 -21.97 -4.40 -1.07
C ALA A 32 -22.24 -2.95 -0.63
N GLY A 33 -21.81 -1.99 -1.40
CA GLY A 33 -22.26 -0.60 -1.29
C GLY A 33 -21.38 0.37 -0.52
N HIS A 34 -20.27 -0.05 0.07
CA HIS A 34 -19.36 0.88 0.71
C HIS A 34 -17.93 0.71 0.18
N CYS A 35 -17.39 1.78 -0.37
CA CYS A 35 -16.10 1.74 -1.05
C CYS A 35 -15.32 3.01 -0.74
N SER A 36 -14.04 2.84 -0.41
CA SER A 36 -13.09 3.93 -0.29
C SER A 36 -11.80 3.53 -0.97
N TYR A 37 -10.85 4.43 -1.03
CA TYR A 37 -9.59 4.19 -1.74
C TYR A 37 -8.41 4.55 -0.86
N GLU A 38 -7.34 3.77 -0.96
CA GLU A 38 -6.13 4.01 -0.18
C GLU A 38 -4.93 4.07 -1.11
N VAL A 39 -4.16 5.14 -0.96
CA VAL A 39 -2.88 5.29 -1.65
C VAL A 39 -1.80 5.06 -0.63
N ILE A 40 -0.85 4.20 -0.94
CA ILE A 40 0.22 3.85 0.00
C ILE A 40 1.60 3.98 -0.62
N THR A 41 2.59 4.27 0.23
CA THR A 41 3.99 4.07 -0.09
C THR A 41 4.34 2.65 0.33
N ILE A 42 4.80 1.83 -0.60
CA ILE A 42 5.10 0.42 -0.34
C ILE A 42 6.28 0.33 0.63
N GLN A 43 6.10 -0.39 1.72
CA GLN A 43 7.14 -0.62 2.71
C GLN A 43 7.97 -1.84 2.30
N ARG A 44 9.28 -1.78 2.51
CA ARG A 44 10.16 -2.90 2.20
C ARG A 44 11.03 -3.24 3.39
N ALA A 45 11.20 -4.52 3.65
CA ALA A 45 12.10 -5.00 4.70
C ALA A 45 13.54 -4.59 4.35
N LYS A 46 14.23 -3.96 5.31
CA LYS A 46 15.60 -3.46 5.11
C LYS A 46 16.64 -4.56 5.25
N ALA A 47 16.28 -5.67 5.89
CA ALA A 47 17.18 -6.80 6.13
C ALA A 47 16.35 -8.06 6.33
N ASP A 48 17.02 -9.22 6.22
CA ASP A 48 16.40 -10.49 6.56
C ASP A 48 16.08 -10.52 8.05
N TYR A 49 14.92 -11.05 8.40
CA TYR A 49 14.47 -11.14 9.79
C TYR A 49 13.83 -12.51 10.04
N THR A 50 14.19 -13.13 11.16
CA THR A 50 13.58 -14.39 11.61
C THR A 50 12.67 -14.11 12.80
N TRP A 51 11.38 -14.36 12.63
CA TRP A 51 10.37 -14.16 13.68
C TRP A 51 10.41 -15.31 14.69
N PRO A 52 9.94 -15.07 15.92
CA PRO A 52 9.71 -16.18 16.86
C PRO A 52 8.82 -17.23 16.20
N GLY A 53 9.20 -18.51 16.31
CA GLY A 53 8.51 -19.61 15.63
C GLY A 53 9.12 -20.02 14.31
N GLY A 54 10.18 -19.35 13.86
CA GLY A 54 10.95 -19.76 12.69
C GLY A 54 10.52 -19.15 11.35
N LYS A 55 9.45 -18.35 11.32
CA LYS A 55 9.03 -17.66 10.11
C LYS A 55 10.04 -16.60 9.73
N LYS A 56 10.38 -16.51 8.45
CA LYS A 56 11.39 -15.56 7.94
C LYS A 56 10.78 -14.50 7.05
N THR A 57 11.28 -13.27 7.15
CA THR A 57 11.01 -12.19 6.21
C THR A 57 12.32 -11.84 5.53
N LEU A 58 12.37 -11.92 4.21
CA LEU A 58 13.56 -11.63 3.45
C LEU A 58 13.67 -10.14 3.13
N LYS A 59 14.91 -9.64 3.05
CA LYS A 59 15.19 -8.28 2.61
C LYS A 59 14.45 -7.97 1.31
N GLY A 60 13.82 -6.80 1.24
CA GLY A 60 13.08 -6.38 0.06
C GLY A 60 11.63 -6.85 0.02
N THR A 61 11.18 -7.65 0.99
CA THR A 61 9.78 -8.07 1.08
C THR A 61 8.89 -6.83 1.22
N GLU A 62 7.91 -6.73 0.33
CA GLU A 62 6.97 -5.61 0.33
C GLU A 62 5.84 -5.83 1.32
N SER A 63 5.41 -4.75 1.97
CA SER A 63 4.30 -4.80 2.91
C SER A 63 3.49 -3.52 2.87
N TYR A 64 2.24 -3.64 3.29
CA TYR A 64 1.32 -2.53 3.47
C TYR A 64 1.75 -1.74 4.72
N PRO A 65 1.71 -0.40 4.70
CA PRO A 65 2.11 0.38 5.88
C PRO A 65 1.14 0.14 7.04
N SER A 66 1.67 0.15 8.26
CA SER A 66 0.87 0.05 9.47
C SER A 66 0.06 1.34 9.68
N SER A 67 -0.97 1.28 10.53
CA SER A 67 -1.80 2.44 10.84
C SER A 67 -1.00 3.60 11.45
N THR A 68 0.12 3.32 12.11
CA THR A 68 0.98 4.35 12.69
C THR A 68 1.67 5.22 11.63
N LEU A 69 1.74 4.73 10.38
CA LEU A 69 2.34 5.47 9.27
C LEU A 69 1.29 6.24 8.45
N TRP A 70 0.01 6.21 8.86
CA TRP A 70 -1.04 6.90 8.13
C TRP A 70 -0.81 8.42 8.17
N GLY A 71 -0.95 9.07 7.01
CA GLY A 71 -0.58 10.48 6.81
C GLY A 71 0.85 10.67 6.33
N ARG A 72 1.71 9.64 6.42
CA ARG A 72 3.09 9.69 5.93
C ARG A 72 3.38 8.65 4.85
N ALA A 73 2.81 7.46 5.00
CA ALA A 73 2.99 6.36 4.05
C ALA A 73 1.67 5.76 3.60
N GLY A 74 0.54 6.34 4.01
CA GLY A 74 -0.78 5.91 3.60
C GLY A 74 -1.80 7.03 3.73
N TRP A 75 -2.74 7.10 2.80
CA TRP A 75 -3.79 8.12 2.75
C TRP A 75 -5.08 7.48 2.26
N SER A 76 -6.20 7.89 2.87
CA SER A 76 -7.54 7.39 2.52
C SER A 76 -8.35 8.45 1.82
N PHE A 77 -9.13 8.05 0.81
CA PHE A 77 -9.95 8.94 0.01
C PHE A 77 -11.33 8.36 -0.20
N GLN A 78 -12.33 9.23 -0.32
CA GLN A 78 -13.71 8.82 -0.57
C GLN A 78 -13.97 8.57 -2.06
N THR A 79 -13.19 9.18 -2.94
CA THR A 79 -13.39 9.07 -4.39
C THR A 79 -12.14 8.55 -5.07
N LEU A 80 -12.34 7.80 -6.16
CA LEU A 80 -11.24 7.30 -6.97
C LEU A 80 -10.45 8.45 -7.59
N ARG A 81 -11.11 9.51 -7.98
CA ARG A 81 -10.49 10.67 -8.61
C ARG A 81 -9.45 11.32 -7.68
N GLU A 82 -9.79 11.51 -6.41
CA GLU A 82 -8.86 12.07 -5.43
C GLU A 82 -7.68 11.13 -5.19
N ALA A 83 -7.95 9.84 -5.08
CA ALA A 83 -6.92 8.83 -4.88
C ALA A 83 -5.95 8.78 -6.08
N GLU A 84 -6.48 8.79 -7.29
CA GLU A 84 -5.67 8.78 -8.50
C GLU A 84 -4.79 10.03 -8.61
N ALA A 85 -5.31 11.20 -8.25
CA ALA A 85 -4.56 12.45 -8.28
C ALA A 85 -3.38 12.39 -7.29
N THR A 86 -3.62 11.89 -6.08
CA THR A 86 -2.56 11.72 -5.08
C THR A 86 -1.53 10.69 -5.52
N PHE A 87 -1.99 9.57 -6.07
CA PHE A 87 -1.10 8.53 -6.57
C PHE A 87 -0.18 9.07 -7.66
N ALA A 88 -0.72 9.85 -8.61
CA ALA A 88 0.05 10.46 -9.69
C ALA A 88 1.08 11.46 -9.13
N THR A 89 0.70 12.25 -8.15
CA THR A 89 1.59 13.24 -7.52
C THR A 89 2.77 12.55 -6.82
N LEU A 90 2.49 11.49 -6.05
CA LEU A 90 3.54 10.74 -5.35
C LEU A 90 4.48 10.03 -6.32
N THR A 91 3.93 9.47 -7.38
CA THR A 91 4.72 8.78 -8.42
C THR A 91 5.65 9.77 -9.12
N ALA A 92 5.14 10.94 -9.51
CA ALA A 92 5.94 11.97 -10.15
C ALA A 92 7.04 12.50 -9.23
N ALA A 93 6.74 12.71 -7.95
CA ALA A 93 7.73 13.16 -6.96
C ALA A 93 8.86 12.14 -6.80
N MET A 94 8.53 10.85 -6.77
CA MET A 94 9.52 9.79 -6.66
C MET A 94 10.41 9.71 -7.91
N GLU A 95 9.82 9.85 -9.10
CA GLU A 95 10.57 9.88 -10.36
C GLU A 95 11.53 11.06 -10.41
N ASN A 96 11.08 12.25 -9.98
CA ASN A 96 11.92 13.43 -9.92
C ASN A 96 13.08 13.28 -8.94
N CYS A 97 12.87 12.61 -7.82
CA CYS A 97 13.93 12.37 -6.85
C CYS A 97 14.96 11.36 -7.36
N ALA A 98 14.59 10.51 -8.30
CA ALA A 98 15.48 9.50 -8.87
C ALA A 98 16.44 10.10 -9.91
N LEU A 99 16.21 11.31 -10.34
CA LEU A 99 17.07 12.02 -11.29
C LEU A 99 18.17 12.77 -10.54
#